data_7a624ce8010c82ba565b08e939cadc59
#
_entry.id   7a624ce8010c82ba565b08e939cadc59
#
_cell.length_a   1.000
_cell.length_b   1.000
_cell.length_c   1.000
_cell.angle_alpha   90.00
_cell.angle_beta   90.00
_cell.angle_gamma   90.00
#
_symmetry.space_group_name_H-M   'P 1'
#
loop_
_entity.id
_entity.type
_entity.pdbx_description
1 polymer ?
#
loop_
_entity_poly.entity_id
_entity_poly.type
_entity_poly.pdbx_seq_one_letter_code
_entity_poly.pdbx_strand_id
1 'polypeptide(L)'
;MSRIFGIDLGTTNSLIAVMEGERPQIIADPQTGNPLLPSVVAIAPQGEVSVGERAIEMESHLTVESDGRIHAIGFEGGEAGAVVRSAKRYMGLGGDEVAAEDRHRYSFADFAGPVVRFAVGKRNFTPSQISAEILRALKARAEAALGEKVERVVVTVPAYFNDGQRQATKDAGRLAGLDVVRLVNEPTAASLAYGLNQMAEGRVAVYDLGGGTFDISILNIKGGIFEVLATNGDTHLGGDDFDRLLVDLLLEDLPEQMRLDRHVWNSARLAAEAAKKRLSDHDAAEMTLRLPDREVRKSISRGEFERMADALVGRSVERCRMALADAQLAPADVDAVVLVGGSTRMPLVRRRVAELFGHEPLCSLDPDQVVALGAAVQAGVLMGSTGSRGDILLLDVVPLSLGIETMGGVMERLIHRNTTIPTSVAEGFTTAVDNQTHVDIHVVQGERELAGDCRSLARFKLGPIELQPAGVPRIEVTFLIDANGILNVTARDQRTGREHSVDIKPSYGLTDEEIERMLEESIDLGEQDLEQRMLIGARNDAAQMLGALAKQLGEYGSLIQADERGLIEECVSRLEAARNGTDRAYISTLVEELNQLTTPFAERIMDYAISRALEKKSVEELS
;
A
#
# COMPACT_ATOMS: atom_id res chain seq x y z
N MET A 1 5.63 -22.87 25.60
CA MET A 1 5.62 -21.63 24.83
C MET A 1 4.30 -20.93 25.09
N SER A 2 4.28 -19.60 25.26
CA SER A 2 3.02 -18.85 25.37
C SER A 2 2.18 -19.02 24.09
N ARG A 3 0.86 -19.07 24.23
CA ARG A 3 -0.06 -19.13 23.08
C ARG A 3 0.14 -17.91 22.17
N ILE A 4 -0.13 -18.07 20.89
CA ILE A 4 -0.23 -16.98 19.92
C ILE A 4 -1.70 -16.82 19.56
N PHE A 5 -2.17 -15.57 19.56
CA PHE A 5 -3.56 -15.23 19.24
C PHE A 5 -3.64 -14.61 17.84
N GLY A 6 -4.77 -14.75 17.18
CA GLY A 6 -5.07 -14.05 15.94
C GLY A 6 -5.92 -12.82 16.24
N ILE A 7 -5.56 -11.67 15.70
CA ILE A 7 -6.33 -10.43 15.81
C ILE A 7 -6.65 -9.93 14.40
N ASP A 8 -7.93 -9.64 14.19
CA ASP A 8 -8.40 -8.80 13.10
C ASP A 8 -8.59 -7.38 13.64
N LEU A 9 -7.71 -6.46 13.20
CA LEU A 9 -7.81 -5.04 13.51
C LEU A 9 -8.59 -4.35 12.39
N GLY A 10 -9.92 -4.45 12.40
CA GLY A 10 -10.77 -3.91 11.34
C GLY A 10 -11.04 -2.40 11.44
N THR A 11 -11.48 -1.79 10.34
CA THR A 11 -11.86 -0.37 10.29
C THR A 11 -13.08 -0.08 11.16
N THR A 12 -14.09 -0.94 11.12
CA THR A 12 -15.36 -0.78 11.84
C THR A 12 -15.43 -1.61 13.11
N ASN A 13 -15.04 -2.88 13.02
CA ASN A 13 -15.01 -3.83 14.14
C ASN A 13 -13.68 -4.54 14.18
N SER A 14 -13.24 -4.90 15.38
CA SER A 14 -12.03 -5.69 15.60
C SER A 14 -12.37 -6.93 16.44
N LEU A 15 -11.61 -8.01 16.20
CA LEU A 15 -11.84 -9.31 16.84
C LEU A 15 -10.54 -9.93 17.28
N ILE A 16 -10.63 -10.80 18.28
CA ILE A 16 -9.53 -11.67 18.71
C ILE A 16 -9.99 -13.12 18.73
N ALA A 17 -9.12 -14.01 18.25
CA ALA A 17 -9.39 -15.43 18.15
C ALA A 17 -8.17 -16.24 18.60
N VAL A 18 -8.42 -17.51 18.95
CA VAL A 18 -7.37 -18.45 19.39
C VAL A 18 -7.65 -19.84 18.83
N MET A 19 -6.61 -20.66 18.68
CA MET A 19 -6.77 -22.08 18.39
C MET A 19 -7.14 -22.86 19.66
N GLU A 20 -8.26 -23.56 19.63
CA GLU A 20 -8.60 -24.58 20.62
C GLU A 20 -8.52 -25.97 19.98
N GLY A 21 -7.42 -26.65 20.26
CA GLY A 21 -7.05 -27.86 19.52
C GLY A 21 -6.81 -27.54 18.05
N GLU A 22 -7.60 -28.17 17.17
CA GLU A 22 -7.53 -27.96 15.71
C GLU A 22 -8.53 -26.92 15.16
N ARG A 23 -9.33 -26.30 16.01
CA ARG A 23 -10.39 -25.36 15.58
C ARG A 23 -10.08 -23.93 16.04
N PRO A 24 -10.15 -22.95 15.13
CA PRO A 24 -10.09 -21.56 15.51
C PRO A 24 -11.40 -21.14 16.17
N GLN A 25 -11.32 -20.33 17.22
CA GLN A 25 -12.48 -19.85 17.98
C GLN A 25 -12.35 -18.36 18.27
N ILE A 26 -13.42 -17.60 18.04
CA ILE A 26 -13.49 -16.20 18.43
C ILE A 26 -13.66 -16.09 19.96
N ILE A 27 -12.95 -15.15 20.54
CA ILE A 27 -13.09 -14.81 21.96
C ILE A 27 -14.09 -13.67 22.09
N ALA A 28 -15.31 -14.01 22.52
CA ALA A 28 -16.37 -13.05 22.77
C ALA A 28 -16.13 -12.29 24.09
N ASP A 29 -16.76 -11.15 24.22
CA ASP A 29 -16.82 -10.40 25.46
C ASP A 29 -17.48 -11.23 26.56
N PRO A 30 -16.82 -11.49 27.70
CA PRO A 30 -17.36 -12.36 28.74
C PRO A 30 -18.59 -11.78 29.46
N GLN A 31 -18.85 -10.47 29.34
CA GLN A 31 -19.99 -9.81 29.96
C GLN A 31 -21.22 -9.77 29.04
N THR A 32 -21.02 -9.47 27.75
CA THR A 32 -22.11 -9.26 26.80
C THR A 32 -22.31 -10.45 25.85
N GLY A 33 -21.32 -11.33 25.70
CA GLY A 33 -21.31 -12.40 24.70
C GLY A 33 -21.08 -11.90 23.27
N ASN A 34 -20.86 -10.58 23.05
CA ASN A 34 -20.63 -10.02 21.73
C ASN A 34 -19.22 -10.38 21.23
N PRO A 35 -19.06 -11.05 20.06
CA PRO A 35 -17.77 -11.34 19.49
C PRO A 35 -17.07 -10.09 18.92
N LEU A 36 -17.84 -9.11 18.45
CA LEU A 36 -17.34 -7.89 17.82
C LEU A 36 -16.93 -6.85 18.87
N LEU A 37 -15.82 -6.18 18.67
CA LEU A 37 -15.44 -4.96 19.37
C LEU A 37 -15.48 -3.81 18.36
N PRO A 38 -16.42 -2.86 18.46
CA PRO A 38 -16.40 -1.69 17.59
C PRO A 38 -15.06 -0.95 17.67
N SER A 39 -14.47 -0.65 16.52
CA SER A 39 -13.18 0.07 16.39
C SER A 39 -13.38 1.58 16.65
N VAL A 40 -13.96 1.90 17.79
CA VAL A 40 -14.32 3.26 18.22
C VAL A 40 -13.61 3.54 19.54
N VAL A 41 -12.95 4.69 19.62
CA VAL A 41 -12.23 5.14 20.82
C VAL A 41 -12.70 6.52 21.21
N ALA A 42 -13.24 6.64 22.41
CA ALA A 42 -13.56 7.91 23.04
C ALA A 42 -12.46 8.29 24.03
N ILE A 43 -11.99 9.52 23.97
CA ILE A 43 -10.92 10.04 24.84
C ILE A 43 -11.45 11.27 25.55
N ALA A 44 -11.52 11.19 26.88
CA ALA A 44 -11.88 12.33 27.73
C ALA A 44 -10.73 13.36 27.78
N PRO A 45 -11.01 14.64 28.07
CA PRO A 45 -10.00 15.69 28.17
C PRO A 45 -8.90 15.40 29.18
N GLN A 46 -9.23 14.74 30.30
CA GLN A 46 -8.30 14.30 31.33
C GLN A 46 -7.49 13.07 30.94
N GLY A 47 -7.83 12.42 29.78
CA GLY A 47 -7.08 11.30 29.21
C GLY A 47 -7.66 9.92 29.52
N GLU A 48 -8.85 9.84 30.12
CA GLU A 48 -9.57 8.57 30.26
C GLU A 48 -10.00 8.08 28.88
N VAL A 49 -9.78 6.79 28.61
CA VAL A 49 -10.07 6.15 27.31
C VAL A 49 -11.17 5.13 27.48
N SER A 50 -12.16 5.19 26.60
CA SER A 50 -13.21 4.18 26.45
C SER A 50 -13.16 3.62 25.03
N VAL A 51 -13.41 2.31 24.88
CA VAL A 51 -13.34 1.61 23.59
C VAL A 51 -14.62 0.82 23.35
N GLY A 52 -15.00 0.67 22.08
CA GLY A 52 -16.11 -0.17 21.66
C GLY A 52 -17.48 0.45 21.94
N GLU A 53 -18.44 -0.37 22.40
CA GLU A 53 -19.82 0.04 22.68
C GLU A 53 -19.89 1.23 23.64
N ARG A 54 -19.04 1.23 24.66
CA ARG A 54 -18.98 2.33 25.63
C ARG A 54 -18.55 3.64 24.98
N ALA A 55 -17.67 3.60 23.99
CA ALA A 55 -17.28 4.78 23.22
C ALA A 55 -18.42 5.27 22.31
N ILE A 56 -19.21 4.35 21.75
CA ILE A 56 -20.40 4.67 20.95
C ILE A 56 -21.48 5.34 21.81
N GLU A 57 -21.72 4.82 23.02
CA GLU A 57 -22.67 5.43 23.96
C GLU A 57 -22.29 6.87 24.32
N MET A 58 -20.97 7.14 24.47
CA MET A 58 -20.47 8.50 24.70
C MET A 58 -20.70 9.42 23.51
N GLU A 59 -20.60 8.93 22.27
CA GLU A 59 -20.89 9.72 21.07
C GLU A 59 -22.36 10.10 20.97
N SER A 60 -23.27 9.22 21.38
CA SER A 60 -24.70 9.44 21.32
C SER A 60 -25.21 10.42 22.39
N HIS A 61 -24.46 10.71 23.43
CA HIS A 61 -24.77 11.65 24.51
C HIS A 61 -24.17 13.04 24.33
N LEU A 62 -23.56 13.36 23.19
CA LEU A 62 -23.07 14.69 22.87
C LEU A 62 -24.27 15.64 22.65
N THR A 63 -24.41 16.66 23.46
CA THR A 63 -25.41 17.74 23.28
C THR A 63 -24.72 19.02 22.80
N VAL A 64 -25.43 19.76 21.94
CA VAL A 64 -24.98 21.07 21.45
C VAL A 64 -25.76 22.15 22.17
N GLU A 65 -25.09 23.11 22.80
CA GLU A 65 -25.72 24.34 23.28
C GLU A 65 -26.05 25.28 22.12
N SER A 66 -27.02 26.17 22.33
CA SER A 66 -27.50 27.14 21.32
C SER A 66 -26.42 28.13 20.83
N ASP A 67 -25.27 28.20 21.46
CA ASP A 67 -24.12 29.04 21.10
C ASP A 67 -23.05 28.29 20.33
N GLY A 68 -23.29 27.03 19.95
CA GLY A 68 -22.37 26.19 19.18
C GLY A 68 -21.29 25.51 20.04
N ARG A 69 -21.33 25.63 21.37
CA ARG A 69 -20.44 24.86 22.24
C ARG A 69 -20.92 23.44 22.39
N ILE A 70 -19.95 22.54 22.28
CA ILE A 70 -20.18 21.10 22.41
C ILE A 70 -19.96 20.71 23.86
N HIS A 71 -21.00 20.25 24.52
CA HIS A 71 -20.90 19.61 25.81
C HIS A 71 -21.03 18.11 25.64
N ALA A 72 -19.96 17.38 25.98
CA ALA A 72 -20.05 15.94 26.18
C ALA A 72 -20.75 15.68 27.49
N ILE A 73 -22.00 15.18 27.46
CA ILE A 73 -22.68 14.71 28.68
C ILE A 73 -21.96 13.45 29.14
N GLY A 74 -21.38 13.49 30.31
CA GLY A 74 -20.66 12.37 30.92
C GLY A 74 -19.24 12.66 31.34
N PHE A 75 -18.70 13.85 30.97
CA PHE A 75 -17.41 14.30 31.45
C PHE A 75 -17.55 15.49 32.41
N GLU A 76 -17.21 15.29 33.67
CA GLU A 76 -17.10 16.41 34.62
C GLU A 76 -15.87 17.24 34.25
N GLY A 77 -16.06 18.49 33.79
CA GLY A 77 -14.93 19.41 33.60
C GLY A 77 -14.90 20.35 32.40
N GLY A 78 -15.92 20.39 31.55
CA GLY A 78 -16.11 21.50 30.57
C GLY A 78 -15.15 21.57 29.37
N GLU A 79 -14.24 20.61 29.16
CA GLU A 79 -13.41 20.50 27.95
C GLU A 79 -13.98 19.35 27.08
N ALA A 80 -14.11 19.59 25.77
CA ALA A 80 -14.64 18.59 24.85
C ALA A 80 -13.69 17.39 24.70
N GLY A 81 -14.19 16.18 24.93
CA GLY A 81 -13.55 14.95 24.52
C GLY A 81 -13.66 14.72 23.01
N ALA A 82 -12.99 13.73 22.47
CA ALA A 82 -13.14 13.32 21.09
C ALA A 82 -13.48 11.84 20.99
N VAL A 83 -14.35 11.51 20.02
CA VAL A 83 -14.61 10.14 19.59
C VAL A 83 -13.96 9.93 18.22
N VAL A 84 -13.10 8.95 18.13
CA VAL A 84 -12.38 8.58 16.90
C VAL A 84 -12.87 7.22 16.42
N ARG A 85 -13.33 7.20 15.17
CA ARG A 85 -13.72 5.99 14.43
C ARG A 85 -12.81 5.78 13.26
N SER A 86 -12.80 4.59 12.70
CA SER A 86 -12.10 4.28 11.45
C SER A 86 -10.63 4.74 11.42
N ALA A 87 -9.96 4.77 12.59
CA ALA A 87 -8.56 5.21 12.71
C ALA A 87 -7.60 4.44 11.79
N LYS A 88 -7.96 3.19 11.43
CA LYS A 88 -7.20 2.34 10.51
C LYS A 88 -7.01 2.99 9.13
N ARG A 89 -7.99 3.76 8.64
CA ARG A 89 -7.90 4.49 7.36
C ARG A 89 -6.75 5.51 7.34
N TYR A 90 -6.35 6.01 8.50
CA TYR A 90 -5.33 7.04 8.63
C TYR A 90 -3.97 6.49 9.12
N MET A 91 -3.86 5.15 9.24
CA MET A 91 -2.62 4.50 9.65
C MET A 91 -1.52 4.77 8.62
N GLY A 92 -0.37 5.27 9.09
CA GLY A 92 0.78 5.52 8.24
C GLY A 92 0.66 6.73 7.31
N LEU A 93 -0.42 7.53 7.37
CA LEU A 93 -0.60 8.72 6.53
C LEU A 93 0.04 9.97 7.14
N GLY A 94 0.50 10.87 6.27
CA GLY A 94 0.85 12.25 6.59
C GLY A 94 -0.39 13.13 6.73
N GLY A 95 -0.22 14.33 7.30
CA GLY A 95 -1.34 15.26 7.45
C GLY A 95 -1.85 15.82 6.13
N ASP A 96 -0.99 15.97 5.13
CA ASP A 96 -1.29 16.43 3.77
C ASP A 96 -2.02 15.36 2.93
N GLU A 97 -1.82 14.08 3.24
CA GLU A 97 -2.46 12.94 2.56
C GLU A 97 -3.93 12.74 2.99
N VAL A 98 -4.42 13.45 4.02
CA VAL A 98 -5.81 13.36 4.43
C VAL A 98 -6.72 14.01 3.40
N ALA A 99 -7.63 13.23 2.82
CA ALA A 99 -8.60 13.68 1.83
C ALA A 99 -9.39 14.91 2.32
N ALA A 100 -9.63 15.88 1.44
CA ALA A 100 -10.33 17.12 1.79
C ALA A 100 -11.71 16.87 2.41
N GLU A 101 -12.38 15.81 1.98
CA GLU A 101 -13.69 15.37 2.46
C GLU A 101 -13.66 14.85 3.90
N ASP A 102 -12.53 14.24 4.33
CA ASP A 102 -12.36 13.70 5.68
C ASP A 102 -11.91 14.75 6.69
N ARG A 103 -11.33 15.87 6.22
CA ARG A 103 -10.83 16.94 7.10
C ARG A 103 -11.88 17.53 8.03
N HIS A 104 -13.15 17.40 7.67
CA HIS A 104 -14.27 17.90 8.48
C HIS A 104 -14.84 16.85 9.45
N ARG A 105 -14.49 15.57 9.27
CA ARG A 105 -15.04 14.47 10.10
C ARG A 105 -14.45 14.43 11.50
N TYR A 106 -13.16 14.78 11.63
CA TYR A 106 -12.43 14.77 12.89
C TYR A 106 -11.75 16.10 13.15
N SER A 107 -11.44 16.36 14.43
CA SER A 107 -10.53 17.46 14.78
C SER A 107 -9.11 16.97 14.58
N PHE A 108 -8.49 17.32 13.46
CA PHE A 108 -7.07 17.08 13.24
C PHE A 108 -6.23 18.21 13.82
N ALA A 109 -5.03 17.90 14.33
CA ALA A 109 -4.17 18.89 14.97
C ALA A 109 -3.55 19.85 13.96
N ASP A 110 -3.04 19.31 12.86
CA ASP A 110 -2.54 20.05 11.69
C ASP A 110 -2.45 19.10 10.48
N PHE A 111 -2.28 19.69 9.30
CA PHE A 111 -2.15 18.95 8.04
C PHE A 111 -0.75 19.08 7.41
N ALA A 112 0.21 19.72 8.11
CA ALA A 112 1.58 19.89 7.63
C ALA A 112 2.56 18.88 8.27
N GLY A 113 2.08 18.11 9.23
CA GLY A 113 2.90 17.15 9.96
C GLY A 113 3.11 15.85 9.18
N PRO A 114 4.25 15.21 9.41
CA PRO A 114 4.59 13.94 8.77
C PRO A 114 3.71 12.75 9.19
N VAL A 115 2.93 12.86 10.22
CA VAL A 115 1.95 11.88 10.68
C VAL A 115 0.68 12.62 11.05
N VAL A 116 -0.45 12.20 10.49
CA VAL A 116 -1.76 12.72 10.86
C VAL A 116 -2.02 12.53 12.36
N ARG A 117 -2.64 13.51 13.00
CA ARG A 117 -2.93 13.48 14.44
C ARG A 117 -4.33 13.98 14.72
N PHE A 118 -5.05 13.24 15.54
CA PHE A 118 -6.34 13.64 16.09
C PHE A 118 -6.12 14.56 17.29
N ALA A 119 -6.74 15.75 17.25
CA ALA A 119 -6.70 16.71 18.36
C ALA A 119 -7.79 16.39 19.39
N VAL A 120 -7.40 16.22 20.65
CA VAL A 120 -8.31 15.96 21.79
C VAL A 120 -7.94 16.90 22.93
N GLY A 121 -8.69 17.98 23.10
CA GLY A 121 -8.34 19.03 24.05
C GLY A 121 -6.95 19.62 23.73
N LYS A 122 -6.01 19.48 24.66
CA LYS A 122 -4.59 19.93 24.48
C LYS A 122 -3.64 18.82 24.02
N ARG A 123 -4.14 17.62 23.78
CA ARG A 123 -3.34 16.44 23.42
C ARG A 123 -3.60 16.04 21.98
N ASN A 124 -2.58 15.47 21.35
CA ASN A 124 -2.65 14.94 19.99
C ASN A 124 -2.37 13.44 20.01
N PHE A 125 -3.14 12.68 19.24
CA PHE A 125 -3.03 11.22 19.16
C PHE A 125 -2.82 10.80 17.71
N THR A 126 -1.86 9.92 17.47
CA THR A 126 -1.66 9.30 16.15
C THR A 126 -2.66 8.17 15.94
N PRO A 127 -2.96 7.78 14.69
CA PRO A 127 -3.77 6.60 14.40
C PRO A 127 -3.25 5.33 15.06
N SER A 128 -1.92 5.14 15.13
CA SER A 128 -1.31 4.01 15.84
C SER A 128 -1.61 4.02 17.34
N GLN A 129 -1.65 5.18 17.98
CA GLN A 129 -2.03 5.30 19.39
C GLN A 129 -3.51 4.96 19.61
N ILE A 130 -4.40 5.42 18.72
CA ILE A 130 -5.82 5.06 18.76
C ILE A 130 -6.01 3.55 18.56
N SER A 131 -5.34 2.96 17.56
CA SER A 131 -5.39 1.52 17.29
C SER A 131 -4.81 0.70 18.45
N ALA A 132 -3.81 1.21 19.16
CA ALA A 132 -3.26 0.56 20.36
C ALA A 132 -4.30 0.44 21.47
N GLU A 133 -5.22 1.40 21.63
CA GLU A 133 -6.29 1.29 22.62
C GLU A 133 -7.27 0.17 22.26
N ILE A 134 -7.60 0.01 20.97
CA ILE A 134 -8.43 -1.11 20.48
C ILE A 134 -7.74 -2.44 20.76
N LEU A 135 -6.45 -2.55 20.46
CA LEU A 135 -5.66 -3.75 20.72
C LEU A 135 -5.55 -4.07 22.23
N ARG A 136 -5.42 -3.05 23.10
CA ARG A 136 -5.46 -3.23 24.55
C ARG A 136 -6.82 -3.74 25.04
N ALA A 137 -7.91 -3.24 24.46
CA ALA A 137 -9.26 -3.71 24.81
C ALA A 137 -9.45 -5.18 24.40
N LEU A 138 -8.99 -5.59 23.20
CA LEU A 138 -9.03 -6.99 22.77
C LEU A 138 -8.15 -7.87 23.64
N LYS A 139 -6.94 -7.42 24.00
CA LYS A 139 -6.06 -8.10 24.95
C LYS A 139 -6.75 -8.33 26.28
N ALA A 140 -7.29 -7.28 26.88
CA ALA A 140 -7.97 -7.36 28.17
C ALA A 140 -9.20 -8.29 28.12
N ARG A 141 -9.98 -8.25 27.02
CA ARG A 141 -11.11 -9.16 26.77
C ARG A 141 -10.65 -10.62 26.77
N ALA A 142 -9.59 -10.94 26.03
CA ALA A 142 -9.07 -12.30 25.93
C ALA A 142 -8.47 -12.78 27.26
N GLU A 143 -7.73 -11.94 27.96
CA GLU A 143 -7.19 -12.24 29.29
C GLU A 143 -8.31 -12.50 30.31
N ALA A 144 -9.39 -11.70 30.27
CA ALA A 144 -10.53 -11.90 31.14
C ALA A 144 -11.33 -13.19 30.82
N ALA A 145 -11.45 -13.55 29.55
CA ALA A 145 -12.19 -14.74 29.11
C ALA A 145 -11.42 -16.04 29.39
N LEU A 146 -10.09 -16.03 29.24
CA LEU A 146 -9.27 -17.25 29.31
C LEU A 146 -8.49 -17.39 30.62
N GLY A 147 -8.32 -16.32 31.40
CA GLY A 147 -7.55 -16.33 32.64
C GLY A 147 -6.04 -16.44 32.41
N GLU A 148 -5.55 -16.19 31.19
CA GLU A 148 -4.13 -16.26 30.83
C GLU A 148 -3.67 -14.95 30.16
N LYS A 149 -2.35 -14.68 30.20
CA LYS A 149 -1.78 -13.49 29.57
C LYS A 149 -1.76 -13.61 28.05
N VAL A 150 -2.07 -12.53 27.37
CA VAL A 150 -1.95 -12.37 25.92
C VAL A 150 -0.73 -11.52 25.61
N GLU A 151 0.34 -12.15 25.14
CA GLU A 151 1.62 -11.48 24.86
C GLU A 151 1.96 -11.47 23.38
N ARG A 152 1.68 -12.58 22.65
CA ARG A 152 2.09 -12.79 21.26
C ARG A 152 0.88 -12.90 20.35
N VAL A 153 0.92 -12.16 19.25
CA VAL A 153 -0.23 -12.07 18.33
C VAL A 153 0.21 -12.14 16.87
N VAL A 154 -0.68 -12.68 16.03
CA VAL A 154 -0.73 -12.45 14.59
C VAL A 154 -1.78 -11.37 14.38
N VAL A 155 -1.47 -10.30 13.66
CA VAL A 155 -2.42 -9.22 13.34
C VAL A 155 -2.65 -9.19 11.84
N THR A 156 -3.91 -9.01 11.41
CA THR A 156 -4.24 -8.90 9.99
C THR A 156 -4.14 -7.45 9.50
N VAL A 157 -3.80 -7.33 8.23
CA VAL A 157 -3.72 -6.06 7.51
C VAL A 157 -4.36 -6.23 6.13
N PRO A 158 -4.92 -5.19 5.52
CA PRO A 158 -5.33 -5.21 4.13
C PRO A 158 -4.17 -5.64 3.21
N ALA A 159 -4.48 -6.34 2.13
CA ALA A 159 -3.45 -6.77 1.17
C ALA A 159 -2.70 -5.59 0.57
N TYR A 160 -3.41 -4.48 0.40
CA TYR A 160 -2.92 -3.22 -0.16
C TYR A 160 -2.11 -2.35 0.81
N PHE A 161 -2.07 -2.69 2.11
CA PHE A 161 -1.25 -1.92 3.05
C PHE A 161 0.20 -1.88 2.60
N ASN A 162 0.71 -0.67 2.43
CA ASN A 162 2.13 -0.41 2.18
C ASN A 162 2.97 -0.62 3.45
N ASP A 163 4.29 -0.52 3.31
CA ASP A 163 5.23 -0.74 4.40
C ASP A 163 5.00 0.20 5.60
N GLY A 164 4.63 1.47 5.35
CA GLY A 164 4.35 2.44 6.42
C GLY A 164 3.13 2.06 7.24
N GLN A 165 2.07 1.65 6.59
CA GLN A 165 0.83 1.19 7.22
C GLN A 165 1.06 -0.12 8.00
N ARG A 166 1.85 -1.05 7.43
CA ARG A 166 2.27 -2.29 8.10
C ARG A 166 3.11 -2.02 9.33
N GLN A 167 4.09 -1.11 9.23
CA GLN A 167 4.92 -0.71 10.36
C GLN A 167 4.09 0.01 11.44
N ALA A 168 3.19 0.92 11.05
CA ALA A 168 2.28 1.61 11.96
C ALA A 168 1.38 0.62 12.73
N THR A 169 0.97 -0.48 12.08
CA THR A 169 0.22 -1.57 12.72
C THR A 169 1.07 -2.33 13.73
N LYS A 170 2.34 -2.64 13.42
CA LYS A 170 3.28 -3.24 14.38
C LYS A 170 3.53 -2.32 15.58
N ASP A 171 3.68 -1.02 15.33
CA ASP A 171 3.89 -0.03 16.40
C ASP A 171 2.66 0.10 17.29
N ALA A 172 1.45 0.01 16.74
CA ALA A 172 0.22 -0.05 17.52
C ALA A 172 0.20 -1.28 18.45
N GLY A 173 0.62 -2.45 17.95
CA GLY A 173 0.78 -3.66 18.75
C GLY A 173 1.79 -3.47 19.88
N ARG A 174 2.97 -2.91 19.60
CA ARG A 174 3.99 -2.60 20.61
C ARG A 174 3.47 -1.63 21.67
N LEU A 175 2.76 -0.57 21.26
CA LEU A 175 2.13 0.39 22.18
C LEU A 175 1.04 -0.26 23.04
N ALA A 176 0.39 -1.32 22.56
CA ALA A 176 -0.57 -2.12 23.32
C ALA A 176 0.10 -3.14 24.26
N GLY A 177 1.42 -3.25 24.24
CA GLY A 177 2.18 -4.27 25.00
C GLY A 177 1.97 -5.68 24.44
N LEU A 178 1.91 -5.79 23.10
CA LEU A 178 1.80 -7.03 22.33
C LEU A 178 3.04 -7.21 21.45
N ASP A 179 3.55 -8.45 21.40
CA ASP A 179 4.55 -8.88 20.43
C ASP A 179 3.83 -9.35 19.15
N VAL A 180 3.86 -8.53 18.11
CA VAL A 180 3.29 -8.86 16.79
C VAL A 180 4.29 -9.75 16.06
N VAL A 181 4.15 -11.06 16.23
CA VAL A 181 5.06 -12.06 15.67
C VAL A 181 4.93 -12.17 14.14
N ARG A 182 3.75 -11.85 13.59
CA ARG A 182 3.50 -11.84 12.14
C ARG A 182 2.35 -10.89 11.79
N LEU A 183 2.50 -10.21 10.64
CA LEU A 183 1.37 -9.62 9.92
C LEU A 183 0.92 -10.59 8.84
N VAL A 184 -0.40 -10.70 8.63
CA VAL A 184 -1.01 -11.56 7.60
C VAL A 184 -2.04 -10.74 6.85
N ASN A 185 -2.06 -10.86 5.53
CA ASN A 185 -3.08 -10.19 4.73
C ASN A 185 -4.46 -10.76 4.99
N GLU A 186 -5.46 -9.89 5.11
CA GLU A 186 -6.86 -10.24 5.36
C GLU A 186 -7.39 -11.29 4.40
N PRO A 187 -7.20 -11.19 3.06
CA PRO A 187 -7.67 -12.22 2.13
C PRO A 187 -7.00 -13.59 2.33
N THR A 188 -5.73 -13.59 2.69
CA THR A 188 -5.01 -14.83 3.00
C THR A 188 -5.55 -15.47 4.29
N ALA A 189 -5.78 -14.66 5.32
CA ALA A 189 -6.40 -15.14 6.56
C ALA A 189 -7.81 -15.71 6.30
N ALA A 190 -8.64 -14.99 5.53
CA ALA A 190 -9.98 -15.48 5.18
C ALA A 190 -9.94 -16.84 4.47
N SER A 191 -9.01 -17.03 3.51
CA SER A 191 -8.82 -18.30 2.81
C SER A 191 -8.46 -19.44 3.76
N LEU A 192 -7.61 -19.19 4.76
CA LEU A 192 -7.27 -20.18 5.79
C LEU A 192 -8.47 -20.57 6.66
N ALA A 193 -9.33 -19.62 7.01
CA ALA A 193 -10.52 -19.88 7.82
C ALA A 193 -11.52 -20.80 7.13
N TYR A 194 -11.71 -20.64 5.82
CA TYR A 194 -12.57 -21.53 5.03
C TYR A 194 -12.01 -22.94 4.85
N GLY A 195 -10.82 -23.20 5.36
CA GLY A 195 -10.20 -24.52 5.24
C GLY A 195 -9.84 -24.88 3.80
N LEU A 196 -9.62 -23.87 2.95
CA LEU A 196 -9.25 -24.07 1.54
C LEU A 196 -7.90 -24.77 1.38
N ASN A 197 -7.13 -24.89 2.45
CA ASN A 197 -5.95 -25.76 2.53
C ASN A 197 -6.26 -27.26 2.31
N GLN A 198 -7.54 -27.66 2.39
CA GLN A 198 -7.99 -29.02 2.06
C GLN A 198 -8.25 -29.18 0.56
N MET A 199 -8.32 -28.11 -0.22
CA MET A 199 -8.33 -28.19 -1.67
C MET A 199 -6.96 -28.66 -2.14
N ALA A 200 -6.94 -29.72 -2.94
CA ALA A 200 -5.70 -30.23 -3.51
C ALA A 200 -5.06 -29.21 -4.46
N GLU A 201 -5.89 -28.51 -5.22
CA GLU A 201 -5.53 -27.46 -6.17
C GLU A 201 -6.78 -26.61 -6.47
N GLY A 202 -6.65 -25.27 -6.59
CA GLY A 202 -7.77 -24.40 -6.96
C GLY A 202 -7.39 -22.93 -6.97
N ARG A 203 -8.15 -22.15 -7.75
CA ARG A 203 -8.04 -20.69 -7.81
C ARG A 203 -9.20 -20.06 -7.06
N VAL A 204 -8.89 -19.15 -6.16
CA VAL A 204 -9.86 -18.55 -5.25
C VAL A 204 -9.78 -17.02 -5.35
N ALA A 205 -10.93 -16.39 -5.51
CA ALA A 205 -11.06 -14.96 -5.34
C ALA A 205 -11.56 -14.65 -3.92
N VAL A 206 -10.89 -13.77 -3.22
CA VAL A 206 -11.35 -13.23 -1.93
C VAL A 206 -11.80 -11.80 -2.16
N TYR A 207 -13.11 -11.59 -2.05
CA TYR A 207 -13.78 -10.30 -2.21
C TYR A 207 -14.08 -9.75 -0.82
N ASP A 208 -13.29 -8.77 -0.38
CA ASP A 208 -13.43 -8.15 0.93
C ASP A 208 -13.99 -6.74 0.79
N LEU A 209 -15.25 -6.55 1.20
CA LEU A 209 -15.92 -5.25 1.24
C LEU A 209 -16.25 -4.91 2.68
N GLY A 210 -15.34 -4.20 3.31
CA GLY A 210 -15.41 -3.80 4.70
C GLY A 210 -16.26 -2.55 4.94
N GLY A 211 -16.03 -1.90 6.08
CA GLY A 211 -16.69 -0.63 6.41
C GLY A 211 -16.13 0.56 5.67
N GLY A 212 -14.86 0.50 5.28
CA GLY A 212 -14.18 1.62 4.68
C GLY A 212 -13.36 1.31 3.44
N THR A 213 -13.04 0.05 3.19
CA THR A 213 -12.16 -0.39 2.11
C THR A 213 -12.78 -1.55 1.35
N PHE A 214 -12.38 -1.67 0.09
CA PHE A 214 -12.64 -2.82 -0.76
C PHE A 214 -11.30 -3.41 -1.20
N ASP A 215 -11.13 -4.72 -1.02
CA ASP A 215 -9.98 -5.48 -1.47
C ASP A 215 -10.44 -6.71 -2.26
N ILE A 216 -9.74 -7.02 -3.34
CA ILE A 216 -9.87 -8.25 -4.12
C ILE A 216 -8.51 -8.90 -4.25
N SER A 217 -8.39 -10.17 -3.89
CA SER A 217 -7.17 -10.96 -4.10
C SER A 217 -7.50 -12.25 -4.82
N ILE A 218 -6.70 -12.56 -5.83
CA ILE A 218 -6.76 -13.82 -6.57
C ILE A 218 -5.64 -14.70 -6.06
N LEU A 219 -6.00 -15.88 -5.54
CA LEU A 219 -5.07 -16.82 -4.94
C LEU A 219 -5.05 -18.11 -5.76
N ASN A 220 -3.87 -18.72 -5.88
CA ASN A 220 -3.66 -20.08 -6.32
C ASN A 220 -3.34 -20.95 -5.11
N ILE A 221 -4.10 -22.01 -4.91
CA ILE A 221 -3.93 -22.93 -3.78
C ILE A 221 -3.47 -24.27 -4.33
N LYS A 222 -2.32 -24.76 -3.86
CA LYS A 222 -1.76 -26.02 -4.30
C LYS A 222 -0.97 -26.70 -3.19
N GLY A 223 -1.43 -27.88 -2.74
CA GLY A 223 -0.70 -28.69 -1.77
C GLY A 223 -0.38 -27.97 -0.45
N GLY A 224 -1.28 -27.12 0.06
CA GLY A 224 -1.07 -26.31 1.27
C GLY A 224 -0.31 -24.99 1.05
N ILE A 225 0.11 -24.71 -0.18
CA ILE A 225 0.71 -23.43 -0.55
C ILE A 225 -0.41 -22.48 -1.01
N PHE A 226 -0.47 -21.32 -0.40
CA PHE A 226 -1.36 -20.21 -0.75
C PHE A 226 -0.51 -19.11 -1.40
N GLU A 227 -0.61 -19.02 -2.71
CA GLU A 227 0.11 -18.04 -3.50
C GLU A 227 -0.87 -16.96 -3.98
N VAL A 228 -0.64 -15.71 -3.60
CA VAL A 228 -1.38 -14.58 -4.16
C VAL A 228 -0.85 -14.34 -5.58
N LEU A 229 -1.74 -14.40 -6.59
CA LEU A 229 -1.40 -14.14 -7.99
C LEU A 229 -1.49 -12.64 -8.31
N ALA A 230 -2.55 -12.00 -7.81
CA ALA A 230 -2.76 -10.58 -7.97
C ALA A 230 -3.65 -10.05 -6.86
N THR A 231 -3.51 -8.76 -6.56
CA THR A 231 -4.38 -8.03 -5.65
C THR A 231 -4.73 -6.67 -6.25
N ASN A 232 -5.95 -6.20 -5.99
CA ASN A 232 -6.43 -4.88 -6.36
C ASN A 232 -7.42 -4.40 -5.30
N GLY A 233 -7.72 -3.11 -5.21
CA GLY A 233 -8.62 -2.61 -4.18
C GLY A 233 -9.04 -1.16 -4.42
N ASP A 234 -9.82 -0.65 -3.46
CA ASP A 234 -10.31 0.73 -3.40
C ASP A 234 -10.57 1.06 -1.92
N THR A 235 -9.79 1.95 -1.36
CA THR A 235 -9.86 2.27 0.07
C THR A 235 -10.83 3.38 0.41
N HIS A 236 -11.48 3.94 -0.60
CA HIS A 236 -12.61 4.85 -0.46
C HIS A 236 -13.88 4.20 -0.99
N LEU A 237 -13.98 2.88 -0.82
CA LEU A 237 -15.16 2.10 -1.15
C LEU A 237 -15.47 1.12 -0.01
N GLY A 238 -16.49 1.43 0.77
CA GLY A 238 -16.91 0.57 1.87
C GLY A 238 -18.28 0.93 2.43
N GLY A 239 -18.62 0.37 3.56
CA GLY A 239 -19.87 0.59 4.28
C GLY A 239 -20.18 2.04 4.55
N ASP A 240 -19.15 2.83 4.86
CA ASP A 240 -19.27 4.28 5.15
C ASP A 240 -19.74 5.07 3.92
N ASP A 241 -19.37 4.64 2.70
CA ASP A 241 -19.78 5.30 1.46
C ASP A 241 -21.24 4.98 1.12
N PHE A 242 -21.67 3.76 1.41
CA PHE A 242 -23.10 3.41 1.32
C PHE A 242 -23.93 4.14 2.37
N ASP A 243 -23.40 4.32 3.60
CA ASP A 243 -24.06 5.13 4.63
C ASP A 243 -24.21 6.58 4.19
N ARG A 244 -23.19 7.14 3.52
CA ARG A 244 -23.20 8.51 3.01
C ARG A 244 -24.37 8.76 2.05
N LEU A 245 -24.67 7.80 1.15
CA LEU A 245 -25.84 7.92 0.26
C LEU A 245 -27.14 8.12 1.05
N LEU A 246 -27.29 7.38 2.13
CA LEU A 246 -28.48 7.47 3.00
C LEU A 246 -28.46 8.73 3.88
N VAL A 247 -27.29 9.20 4.30
CA VAL A 247 -27.13 10.48 5.00
C VAL A 247 -27.55 11.62 4.10
N ASP A 248 -27.06 11.66 2.86
CA ASP A 248 -27.40 12.70 1.90
C ASP A 248 -28.89 12.74 1.63
N LEU A 249 -29.54 11.57 1.48
CA LEU A 249 -31.00 11.45 1.36
C LEU A 249 -31.73 11.98 2.61
N LEU A 250 -31.25 11.65 3.80
CA LEU A 250 -31.87 12.06 5.06
C LEU A 250 -31.77 13.57 5.29
N LEU A 251 -30.67 14.17 4.86
CA LEU A 251 -30.37 15.59 5.05
C LEU A 251 -30.81 16.50 3.89
N GLU A 252 -31.32 15.95 2.78
CA GLU A 252 -31.59 16.71 1.54
C GLU A 252 -32.48 17.95 1.73
N ASP A 253 -33.49 17.86 2.62
CA ASP A 253 -34.44 18.92 2.90
C ASP A 253 -33.98 19.90 3.99
N LEU A 254 -32.78 19.70 4.57
CA LEU A 254 -32.26 20.58 5.61
C LEU A 254 -31.47 21.75 5.03
N PRO A 255 -31.47 22.92 5.67
CA PRO A 255 -30.61 24.04 5.33
C PRO A 255 -29.13 23.63 5.30
N GLU A 256 -28.35 24.22 4.39
CA GLU A 256 -26.92 23.91 4.19
C GLU A 256 -26.11 24.01 5.51
N GLN A 257 -26.37 25.01 6.33
CA GLN A 257 -25.70 25.17 7.64
C GLN A 257 -25.92 23.97 8.57
N MET A 258 -27.14 23.37 8.54
CA MET A 258 -27.43 22.17 9.31
C MET A 258 -26.80 20.91 8.70
N ARG A 259 -26.73 20.82 7.38
CA ARG A 259 -26.06 19.69 6.70
C ARG A 259 -24.56 19.64 6.97
N LEU A 260 -23.93 20.80 7.18
CA LEU A 260 -22.51 20.94 7.52
C LEU A 260 -22.24 20.81 9.03
N ASP A 261 -23.29 20.79 9.85
CA ASP A 261 -23.13 20.61 11.30
C ASP A 261 -22.72 19.16 11.62
N ARG A 262 -21.58 19.02 12.29
CA ARG A 262 -20.97 17.71 12.62
C ARG A 262 -21.90 16.81 13.44
N HIS A 263 -22.71 17.37 14.35
CA HIS A 263 -23.59 16.59 15.21
C HIS A 263 -24.81 16.11 14.46
N VAL A 264 -25.38 16.96 13.61
CA VAL A 264 -26.46 16.60 12.69
C VAL A 264 -25.97 15.48 11.77
N TRP A 265 -24.80 15.63 11.22
CA TRP A 265 -24.20 14.63 10.33
C TRP A 265 -23.94 13.29 11.04
N ASN A 266 -23.33 13.30 12.25
CA ASN A 266 -23.08 12.07 13.02
C ASN A 266 -24.36 11.35 13.40
N SER A 267 -25.40 12.09 13.83
CA SER A 267 -26.71 11.51 14.16
C SER A 267 -27.38 10.91 12.92
N ALA A 268 -27.33 11.61 11.78
CA ALA A 268 -27.84 11.12 10.50
C ALA A 268 -27.10 9.84 10.07
N ARG A 269 -25.76 9.79 10.24
CA ARG A 269 -24.94 8.61 9.92
C ARG A 269 -25.34 7.38 10.73
N LEU A 270 -25.60 7.54 12.04
CA LEU A 270 -26.07 6.42 12.87
C LEU A 270 -27.41 5.88 12.39
N ALA A 271 -28.35 6.76 12.02
CA ALA A 271 -29.64 6.37 11.46
C ALA A 271 -29.47 5.68 10.08
N ALA A 272 -28.59 6.19 9.24
CA ALA A 272 -28.27 5.65 7.92
C ALA A 272 -27.63 4.24 8.02
N GLU A 273 -26.65 4.05 8.89
CA GLU A 273 -26.01 2.76 9.13
C GLU A 273 -27.02 1.70 9.62
N ALA A 274 -27.90 2.09 10.55
CA ALA A 274 -28.96 1.21 11.02
C ALA A 274 -29.93 0.82 9.90
N ALA A 275 -30.31 1.78 9.05
CA ALA A 275 -31.17 1.54 7.88
C ALA A 275 -30.50 0.65 6.85
N LYS A 276 -29.22 0.89 6.51
CA LYS A 276 -28.43 0.04 5.61
C LYS A 276 -28.40 -1.41 6.09
N LYS A 277 -28.09 -1.64 7.37
CA LYS A 277 -28.09 -2.98 7.97
C LYS A 277 -29.48 -3.64 7.86
N ARG A 278 -30.54 -2.90 8.17
CA ARG A 278 -31.91 -3.40 8.06
C ARG A 278 -32.30 -3.76 6.63
N LEU A 279 -31.87 -2.99 5.62
CA LEU A 279 -32.17 -3.24 4.21
C LEU A 279 -31.46 -4.51 3.66
N SER A 280 -30.49 -5.09 4.37
CA SER A 280 -29.92 -6.38 3.99
C SER A 280 -30.93 -7.53 4.19
N ASP A 281 -31.81 -7.43 5.21
CA ASP A 281 -32.76 -8.49 5.57
C ASP A 281 -34.22 -8.12 5.29
N HIS A 282 -34.54 -6.81 5.17
CA HIS A 282 -35.92 -6.30 5.00
C HIS A 282 -36.04 -5.48 3.72
N ASP A 283 -37.25 -5.41 3.17
CA ASP A 283 -37.53 -4.72 1.90
C ASP A 283 -37.63 -3.19 2.04
N ALA A 284 -37.73 -2.69 3.28
CA ALA A 284 -37.76 -1.25 3.55
C ALA A 284 -37.18 -0.93 4.94
N ALA A 285 -36.67 0.29 5.08
CA ALA A 285 -36.20 0.84 6.34
C ALA A 285 -36.69 2.29 6.50
N GLU A 286 -36.89 2.69 7.75
CA GLU A 286 -37.20 4.07 8.13
C GLU A 286 -35.98 4.66 8.87
N MET A 287 -35.57 5.84 8.45
CA MET A 287 -34.53 6.64 9.11
C MET A 287 -35.19 7.80 9.85
N THR A 288 -34.79 8.01 11.08
CA THR A 288 -35.30 9.10 11.92
C THR A 288 -34.12 9.90 12.47
N LEU A 289 -34.13 11.20 12.20
CA LEU A 289 -33.17 12.16 12.74
C LEU A 289 -33.91 13.10 13.70
N ARG A 290 -33.51 13.10 14.96
CA ARG A 290 -34.07 14.01 15.97
C ARG A 290 -33.19 15.24 16.10
N LEU A 291 -33.77 16.39 15.80
CA LEU A 291 -33.19 17.70 15.98
C LEU A 291 -33.86 18.40 17.17
N PRO A 292 -33.28 19.45 17.78
CA PRO A 292 -33.85 20.13 18.94
C PRO A 292 -35.27 20.68 18.72
N ASP A 293 -35.57 21.10 17.49
CA ASP A 293 -36.82 21.77 17.11
C ASP A 293 -37.77 20.91 16.24
N ARG A 294 -37.27 19.78 15.72
CA ARG A 294 -38.06 18.93 14.81
C ARG A 294 -37.51 17.49 14.72
N GLU A 295 -38.32 16.64 14.12
CA GLU A 295 -37.92 15.27 13.75
C GLU A 295 -38.04 15.13 12.23
N VAL A 296 -36.97 14.67 11.58
CA VAL A 296 -36.94 14.34 10.15
C VAL A 296 -37.05 12.84 10.00
N ARG A 297 -38.01 12.38 9.19
CA ARG A 297 -38.21 10.95 8.90
C ARG A 297 -38.14 10.72 7.39
N LYS A 298 -37.41 9.72 6.98
CA LYS A 298 -37.36 9.23 5.58
C LYS A 298 -37.52 7.73 5.58
N SER A 299 -38.35 7.24 4.69
CA SER A 299 -38.47 5.81 4.40
C SER A 299 -37.87 5.51 3.06
N ILE A 300 -37.15 4.40 2.96
CA ILE A 300 -36.48 3.96 1.73
C ILE A 300 -36.69 2.45 1.55
N SER A 301 -37.00 2.03 0.34
CA SER A 301 -37.05 0.62 -0.04
C SER A 301 -35.66 0.08 -0.41
N ARG A 302 -35.45 -1.24 -0.28
CA ARG A 302 -34.23 -1.93 -0.73
C ARG A 302 -33.93 -1.62 -2.18
N GLY A 303 -34.94 -1.66 -3.06
CA GLY A 303 -34.74 -1.39 -4.49
C GLY A 303 -34.31 0.04 -4.81
N GLU A 304 -34.72 1.03 -4.01
CA GLU A 304 -34.24 2.43 -4.14
C GLU A 304 -32.79 2.54 -3.68
N PHE A 305 -32.47 1.96 -2.54
CA PHE A 305 -31.11 1.95 -2.03
C PHE A 305 -30.14 1.21 -2.96
N GLU A 306 -30.53 0.05 -3.50
CA GLU A 306 -29.72 -0.70 -4.47
C GLU A 306 -29.43 0.12 -5.75
N ARG A 307 -30.39 0.92 -6.22
CA ARG A 307 -30.15 1.82 -7.38
C ARG A 307 -29.17 2.94 -7.06
N MET A 308 -29.21 3.49 -5.86
CA MET A 308 -28.24 4.50 -5.42
C MET A 308 -26.84 3.89 -5.24
N ALA A 309 -26.77 2.67 -4.73
CA ALA A 309 -25.52 1.96 -4.44
C ALA A 309 -24.88 1.31 -5.68
N ASP A 310 -25.60 1.19 -6.82
CA ASP A 310 -25.16 0.41 -7.99
C ASP A 310 -23.83 0.91 -8.58
N ALA A 311 -23.61 2.22 -8.61
CA ALA A 311 -22.36 2.81 -9.11
C ALA A 311 -21.16 2.43 -8.20
N LEU A 312 -21.34 2.44 -6.87
CA LEU A 312 -20.28 2.05 -5.92
C LEU A 312 -19.97 0.56 -6.05
N VAL A 313 -20.98 -0.30 -6.14
CA VAL A 313 -20.75 -1.74 -6.36
C VAL A 313 -20.13 -1.99 -7.73
N GLY A 314 -20.47 -1.21 -8.75
CA GLY A 314 -19.85 -1.24 -10.08
C GLY A 314 -18.34 -1.01 -10.03
N ARG A 315 -17.87 -0.07 -9.19
CA ARG A 315 -16.43 0.17 -8.95
C ARG A 315 -15.74 -1.09 -8.42
N SER A 316 -16.29 -1.77 -7.43
CA SER A 316 -15.69 -3.00 -6.90
C SER A 316 -15.61 -4.12 -7.94
N VAL A 317 -16.63 -4.25 -8.79
CA VAL A 317 -16.63 -5.22 -9.90
C VAL A 317 -15.53 -4.92 -10.91
N GLU A 318 -15.27 -3.64 -11.20
CA GLU A 318 -14.18 -3.23 -12.09
C GLU A 318 -12.81 -3.57 -11.51
N ARG A 319 -12.60 -3.36 -10.20
CA ARG A 319 -11.38 -3.80 -9.52
C ARG A 319 -11.17 -5.32 -9.59
N CYS A 320 -12.25 -6.09 -9.52
CA CYS A 320 -12.17 -7.54 -9.74
C CYS A 320 -11.68 -7.88 -11.14
N ARG A 321 -12.15 -7.18 -12.19
CA ARG A 321 -11.70 -7.40 -13.56
C ARG A 321 -10.22 -7.06 -13.73
N MET A 322 -9.76 -5.98 -13.12
CA MET A 322 -8.34 -5.59 -13.14
C MET A 322 -7.46 -6.65 -12.45
N ALA A 323 -7.84 -7.13 -11.27
CA ALA A 323 -7.11 -8.20 -10.58
C ALA A 323 -7.06 -9.51 -11.38
N LEU A 324 -8.15 -9.88 -12.05
CA LEU A 324 -8.19 -11.04 -12.93
C LEU A 324 -7.28 -10.87 -14.16
N ALA A 325 -7.26 -9.67 -14.76
CA ALA A 325 -6.37 -9.35 -15.88
C ALA A 325 -4.89 -9.44 -15.45
N ASP A 326 -4.54 -8.88 -14.29
CA ASP A 326 -3.18 -8.97 -13.72
C ASP A 326 -2.77 -10.42 -13.45
N ALA A 327 -3.70 -11.25 -12.96
CA ALA A 327 -3.50 -12.68 -12.78
C ALA A 327 -3.51 -13.49 -14.09
N GLN A 328 -3.82 -12.85 -15.23
CA GLN A 328 -4.01 -13.48 -16.54
C GLN A 328 -5.10 -14.57 -16.53
N LEU A 329 -6.20 -14.32 -15.83
CA LEU A 329 -7.32 -15.24 -15.65
C LEU A 329 -8.62 -14.65 -16.18
N ALA A 330 -9.49 -15.49 -16.72
CA ALA A 330 -10.89 -15.16 -16.94
C ALA A 330 -11.71 -15.40 -15.65
N PRO A 331 -12.85 -14.71 -15.45
CA PRO A 331 -13.72 -14.98 -14.30
C PRO A 331 -14.11 -16.45 -14.13
N ALA A 332 -14.30 -17.19 -15.23
CA ALA A 332 -14.63 -18.60 -15.23
C ALA A 332 -13.47 -19.54 -14.78
N ASP A 333 -12.24 -19.02 -14.70
CA ASP A 333 -11.08 -19.78 -14.22
C ASP A 333 -10.98 -19.80 -12.69
N VAL A 334 -11.85 -19.05 -12.00
CA VAL A 334 -11.92 -19.00 -10.54
C VAL A 334 -12.86 -20.08 -10.02
N ASP A 335 -12.35 -20.98 -9.20
CA ASP A 335 -13.10 -22.13 -8.70
C ASP A 335 -14.02 -21.78 -7.52
N ALA A 336 -13.66 -20.75 -6.74
CA ALA A 336 -14.45 -20.31 -5.60
C ALA A 336 -14.26 -18.80 -5.33
N VAL A 337 -15.32 -18.15 -4.86
CA VAL A 337 -15.28 -16.76 -4.39
C VAL A 337 -15.66 -16.72 -2.92
N VAL A 338 -14.80 -16.14 -2.10
CA VAL A 338 -15.03 -15.95 -0.66
C VAL A 338 -15.45 -14.50 -0.42
N LEU A 339 -16.57 -14.31 0.28
CA LEU A 339 -17.03 -12.99 0.69
C LEU A 339 -16.57 -12.68 2.12
N VAL A 340 -15.96 -11.51 2.28
CA VAL A 340 -15.43 -10.99 3.54
C VAL A 340 -15.95 -9.56 3.75
N GLY A 341 -16.05 -9.14 5.01
CA GLY A 341 -16.51 -7.82 5.38
C GLY A 341 -18.03 -7.66 5.44
N GLY A 342 -18.50 -6.86 6.39
CA GLY A 342 -19.94 -6.71 6.70
C GLY A 342 -20.78 -6.17 5.55
N SER A 343 -20.20 -5.39 4.63
CA SER A 343 -20.91 -4.82 3.47
C SER A 343 -21.24 -5.88 2.42
N THR A 344 -20.60 -7.05 2.43
CA THR A 344 -20.96 -8.19 1.57
C THR A 344 -22.29 -8.86 1.95
N ARG A 345 -22.89 -8.46 3.08
CA ARG A 345 -24.25 -8.87 3.46
C ARG A 345 -25.31 -8.24 2.56
N MET A 346 -25.00 -7.14 1.86
CA MET A 346 -25.92 -6.47 0.93
C MET A 346 -26.29 -7.41 -0.25
N PRO A 347 -27.60 -7.63 -0.52
CA PRO A 347 -28.02 -8.52 -1.61
C PRO A 347 -27.50 -8.09 -2.99
N LEU A 348 -27.40 -6.77 -3.24
CA LEU A 348 -26.84 -6.24 -4.50
C LEU A 348 -25.40 -6.72 -4.70
N VAL A 349 -24.56 -6.65 -3.68
CA VAL A 349 -23.15 -7.08 -3.75
C VAL A 349 -23.07 -8.55 -4.11
N ARG A 350 -23.77 -9.42 -3.40
CA ARG A 350 -23.77 -10.87 -3.67
C ARG A 350 -24.19 -11.20 -5.09
N ARG A 351 -25.26 -10.55 -5.56
CA ARG A 351 -25.76 -10.72 -6.93
C ARG A 351 -24.74 -10.29 -7.99
N ARG A 352 -24.11 -9.11 -7.81
CA ARG A 352 -23.12 -8.61 -8.76
C ARG A 352 -21.85 -9.47 -8.80
N VAL A 353 -21.44 -10.00 -7.65
CA VAL A 353 -20.31 -10.93 -7.57
C VAL A 353 -20.65 -12.26 -8.27
N ALA A 354 -21.83 -12.83 -7.98
CA ALA A 354 -22.29 -14.05 -8.65
C ALA A 354 -22.40 -13.86 -10.18
N GLU A 355 -22.90 -12.72 -10.64
CA GLU A 355 -22.97 -12.37 -12.07
C GLU A 355 -21.58 -12.29 -12.73
N LEU A 356 -20.58 -11.73 -12.02
CA LEU A 356 -19.21 -11.63 -12.54
C LEU A 356 -18.54 -12.98 -12.70
N PHE A 357 -18.58 -13.82 -11.66
CA PHE A 357 -17.84 -15.09 -11.61
C PHE A 357 -18.65 -16.28 -12.17
N GLY A 358 -19.96 -16.12 -12.39
CA GLY A 358 -20.82 -17.16 -12.95
C GLY A 358 -21.27 -18.23 -11.95
N HIS A 359 -20.97 -18.08 -10.68
CA HIS A 359 -21.39 -18.99 -9.60
C HIS A 359 -21.61 -18.26 -8.28
N GLU A 360 -22.36 -18.88 -7.38
CA GLU A 360 -22.64 -18.32 -6.06
C GLU A 360 -21.37 -18.25 -5.19
N PRO A 361 -21.11 -17.12 -4.52
CA PRO A 361 -19.97 -16.98 -3.62
C PRO A 361 -20.15 -17.80 -2.34
N LEU A 362 -19.04 -18.21 -1.73
CA LEU A 362 -19.01 -18.88 -0.43
C LEU A 362 -19.33 -17.87 0.68
N CYS A 363 -20.37 -18.15 1.47
CA CYS A 363 -20.81 -17.34 2.59
C CYS A 363 -21.20 -18.20 3.82
N SER A 364 -20.61 -19.39 3.98
CA SER A 364 -20.92 -20.31 5.08
C SER A 364 -20.35 -19.84 6.42
N LEU A 365 -19.29 -19.06 6.42
CA LEU A 365 -18.74 -18.39 7.61
C LEU A 365 -19.29 -16.97 7.73
N ASP A 366 -19.31 -16.46 8.95
CA ASP A 366 -19.67 -15.08 9.20
C ASP A 366 -18.59 -14.14 8.59
N PRO A 367 -18.94 -13.26 7.64
CA PRO A 367 -17.99 -12.40 6.96
C PRO A 367 -17.29 -11.40 7.90
N ASP A 368 -17.84 -11.11 9.08
CA ASP A 368 -17.21 -10.27 10.09
C ASP A 368 -16.19 -11.04 10.95
N GLN A 369 -16.21 -12.38 10.97
CA GLN A 369 -15.36 -13.20 11.85
C GLN A 369 -14.27 -13.97 11.10
N VAL A 370 -14.45 -14.17 9.80
CA VAL A 370 -13.62 -15.06 8.98
C VAL A 370 -12.14 -14.68 9.00
N VAL A 371 -11.82 -13.40 9.00
CA VAL A 371 -10.44 -12.89 9.01
C VAL A 371 -9.75 -13.21 10.34
N ALA A 372 -10.41 -12.96 11.48
CA ALA A 372 -9.86 -13.27 12.79
C ALA A 372 -9.66 -14.78 13.00
N LEU A 373 -10.61 -15.61 12.52
CA LEU A 373 -10.48 -17.07 12.54
C LEU A 373 -9.25 -17.53 11.74
N GLY A 374 -9.02 -16.97 10.56
CA GLY A 374 -7.85 -17.24 9.76
C GLY A 374 -6.53 -16.79 10.40
N ALA A 375 -6.53 -15.64 11.04
CA ALA A 375 -5.39 -15.17 11.83
C ALA A 375 -5.05 -16.16 12.96
N ALA A 376 -6.06 -16.73 13.62
CA ALA A 376 -5.86 -17.77 14.64
C ALA A 376 -5.30 -19.06 14.03
N VAL A 377 -5.76 -19.49 12.84
CA VAL A 377 -5.16 -20.64 12.12
C VAL A 377 -3.68 -20.38 11.86
N GLN A 378 -3.32 -19.20 11.37
CA GLN A 378 -1.92 -18.82 11.15
C GLN A 378 -1.10 -18.82 12.46
N ALA A 379 -1.69 -18.35 13.55
CA ALA A 379 -1.06 -18.43 14.88
C ALA A 379 -0.81 -19.88 15.29
N GLY A 380 -1.74 -20.80 15.01
CA GLY A 380 -1.59 -22.24 15.20
C GLY A 380 -0.46 -22.85 14.39
N VAL A 381 -0.32 -22.46 13.13
CA VAL A 381 0.78 -22.89 12.24
C VAL A 381 2.13 -22.48 12.85
N LEU A 382 2.27 -21.24 13.30
CA LEU A 382 3.50 -20.72 13.92
C LEU A 382 3.85 -21.44 15.24
N MET A 383 2.88 -22.02 15.93
CA MET A 383 3.09 -22.83 17.13
C MET A 383 3.36 -24.31 16.84
N GLY A 384 3.25 -24.75 15.57
CA GLY A 384 3.33 -26.16 15.20
C GLY A 384 2.16 -26.99 15.72
N SER A 385 1.02 -26.36 16.06
CA SER A 385 -0.13 -26.99 16.71
C SER A 385 -1.22 -27.45 15.72
N THR A 386 -0.99 -27.33 14.42
CA THR A 386 -2.01 -27.61 13.37
C THR A 386 -2.11 -29.11 13.00
N GLY A 387 -1.46 -30.01 13.72
CA GLY A 387 -1.60 -31.46 13.57
C GLY A 387 -1.38 -31.96 12.13
N SER A 388 -2.35 -32.69 11.59
CA SER A 388 -2.28 -33.30 10.24
C SER A 388 -2.55 -32.34 9.08
N ARG A 389 -2.68 -31.04 9.32
CA ARG A 389 -2.99 -30.04 8.26
C ARG A 389 -1.80 -29.67 7.36
N GLY A 390 -0.66 -30.33 7.50
CA GLY A 390 0.51 -30.09 6.66
C GLY A 390 1.20 -28.74 6.91
N ASP A 391 2.35 -28.53 6.30
CA ASP A 391 3.03 -27.23 6.31
C ASP A 391 2.25 -26.26 5.41
N ILE A 392 1.59 -25.28 6.03
CA ILE A 392 0.91 -24.20 5.30
C ILE A 392 1.96 -23.13 5.01
N LEU A 393 2.17 -22.85 3.72
CA LEU A 393 3.05 -21.79 3.25
C LEU A 393 2.20 -20.67 2.62
N LEU A 394 2.36 -19.47 3.16
CA LEU A 394 1.72 -18.27 2.62
C LEU A 394 2.75 -17.48 1.82
N LEU A 395 2.46 -17.29 0.54
CA LEU A 395 3.24 -16.46 -0.37
C LEU A 395 2.38 -15.26 -0.79
N ASP A 396 2.78 -14.11 -0.35
CA ASP A 396 2.13 -12.84 -0.64
C ASP A 396 2.85 -12.10 -1.78
N VAL A 397 2.34 -10.95 -2.23
CA VAL A 397 2.91 -10.20 -3.35
C VAL A 397 3.09 -8.73 -3.01
N VAL A 398 4.00 -8.10 -3.74
CA VAL A 398 4.24 -6.65 -3.68
C VAL A 398 3.14 -5.93 -4.46
N PRO A 399 2.42 -4.96 -3.88
CA PRO A 399 1.30 -4.30 -4.56
C PRO A 399 1.72 -3.33 -5.67
N LEU A 400 2.90 -2.72 -5.56
CA LEU A 400 3.48 -1.79 -6.53
C LEU A 400 4.95 -2.11 -6.78
N SER A 401 5.43 -1.82 -7.99
CA SER A 401 6.84 -1.97 -8.36
C SER A 401 7.74 -1.08 -7.51
N LEU A 402 8.92 -1.61 -7.19
CA LEU A 402 9.97 -0.94 -6.43
C LEU A 402 11.23 -0.83 -7.29
N GLY A 403 11.87 0.31 -7.24
CA GLY A 403 13.05 0.56 -8.05
C GLY A 403 13.87 1.73 -7.56
N ILE A 404 14.84 2.13 -8.38
CA ILE A 404 15.70 3.29 -8.12
C ILE A 404 15.67 4.27 -9.29
N GLU A 405 15.94 5.54 -8.98
CA GLU A 405 16.19 6.57 -9.98
C GLU A 405 17.56 6.34 -10.63
N THR A 406 17.58 6.31 -11.95
CA THR A 406 18.80 6.23 -12.77
C THR A 406 19.04 7.51 -13.56
N MET A 407 20.11 7.55 -14.34
CA MET A 407 20.50 8.72 -15.12
C MET A 407 19.38 9.20 -16.04
N GLY A 408 19.05 10.50 -15.94
CA GLY A 408 17.95 11.11 -16.69
C GLY A 408 16.62 11.11 -15.95
N GLY A 409 16.58 10.68 -14.67
CA GLY A 409 15.35 10.65 -13.86
C GLY A 409 14.43 9.49 -14.19
N VAL A 410 14.96 8.43 -14.82
CA VAL A 410 14.20 7.22 -15.18
C VAL A 410 14.15 6.28 -13.98
N MET A 411 12.99 5.66 -13.76
CA MET A 411 12.83 4.57 -12.80
C MET A 411 13.32 3.26 -13.41
N GLU A 412 14.29 2.63 -12.77
CA GLU A 412 14.66 1.24 -13.03
C GLU A 412 14.02 0.34 -11.99
N ARG A 413 13.09 -0.53 -12.45
CA ARG A 413 12.35 -1.44 -11.59
C ARG A 413 13.20 -2.65 -11.23
N LEU A 414 13.44 -2.87 -9.94
CA LEU A 414 14.14 -4.04 -9.45
C LEU A 414 13.15 -5.14 -9.04
N ILE A 415 12.05 -4.76 -8.39
CA ILE A 415 10.99 -5.69 -8.01
C ILE A 415 9.71 -5.20 -8.67
N HIS A 416 9.12 -6.03 -9.51
CA HIS A 416 7.86 -5.73 -10.18
C HIS A 416 6.66 -5.96 -9.26
N ARG A 417 5.56 -5.22 -9.47
CA ARG A 417 4.29 -5.50 -8.81
C ARG A 417 3.88 -6.96 -9.00
N ASN A 418 3.16 -7.50 -8.05
CA ASN A 418 2.77 -8.91 -7.99
C ASN A 418 3.94 -9.90 -7.89
N THR A 419 5.17 -9.43 -7.59
CA THR A 419 6.27 -10.34 -7.23
C THR A 419 6.01 -10.94 -5.85
N THR A 420 6.12 -12.26 -5.76
CA THR A 420 5.91 -13.02 -4.51
C THR A 420 6.95 -12.66 -3.45
N ILE A 421 6.52 -12.50 -2.20
CA ILE A 421 7.37 -12.24 -1.04
C ILE A 421 7.38 -13.41 -0.04
N PRO A 422 8.49 -13.63 0.70
CA PRO A 422 9.71 -12.83 0.74
C PRO A 422 10.55 -12.95 -0.55
N THR A 423 11.22 -11.86 -0.94
CA THR A 423 12.05 -11.84 -2.14
C THR A 423 13.30 -11.00 -1.95
N SER A 424 14.36 -11.31 -2.70
CA SER A 424 15.57 -10.51 -2.74
C SER A 424 16.08 -10.41 -4.17
N VAL A 425 16.32 -9.18 -4.63
CA VAL A 425 16.84 -8.88 -5.95
C VAL A 425 18.07 -7.98 -5.79
N ALA A 426 19.14 -8.30 -6.48
CA ALA A 426 20.36 -7.50 -6.51
C ALA A 426 20.71 -7.13 -7.95
N GLU A 427 20.94 -5.84 -8.20
CA GLU A 427 21.31 -5.31 -9.52
C GLU A 427 22.57 -4.47 -9.44
N GLY A 428 23.36 -4.52 -10.54
CA GLY A 428 24.64 -3.85 -10.66
C GLY A 428 24.54 -2.50 -11.36
N PHE A 429 24.97 -1.44 -10.69
CA PHE A 429 25.01 -0.07 -11.20
C PHE A 429 26.45 0.44 -11.26
N THR A 430 26.62 1.60 -11.87
CA THR A 430 27.94 2.24 -12.01
C THR A 430 27.82 3.76 -11.86
N THR A 431 28.97 4.45 -11.87
CA THR A 431 29.03 5.92 -11.81
C THR A 431 28.78 6.54 -13.19
N ALA A 432 28.12 7.71 -13.19
CA ALA A 432 27.82 8.48 -14.40
C ALA A 432 28.93 9.47 -14.79
N VAL A 433 29.83 9.83 -13.86
CA VAL A 433 30.88 10.86 -14.04
C VAL A 433 32.22 10.34 -13.59
N ASP A 434 33.29 10.79 -14.26
CA ASP A 434 34.69 10.48 -13.87
C ASP A 434 34.96 11.01 -12.46
N ASN A 435 35.66 10.20 -11.65
CA ASN A 435 36.08 10.55 -10.28
C ASN A 435 34.93 10.90 -9.34
N GLN A 436 33.78 10.30 -9.55
CA GLN A 436 32.63 10.44 -8.64
C GLN A 436 32.96 9.82 -7.27
N THR A 437 32.76 10.56 -6.21
CA THR A 437 33.11 10.15 -4.83
C THR A 437 31.97 9.49 -4.07
N HIS A 438 30.73 9.70 -4.50
CA HIS A 438 29.52 9.16 -3.87
C HIS A 438 28.50 8.79 -4.92
N VAL A 439 27.66 7.81 -4.64
CA VAL A 439 26.47 7.46 -5.44
C VAL A 439 25.23 7.78 -4.62
N ASP A 440 24.33 8.60 -5.17
CA ASP A 440 23.02 8.84 -4.62
C ASP A 440 22.09 7.69 -5.01
N ILE A 441 21.51 7.02 -4.01
CA ILE A 441 20.50 6.00 -4.19
C ILE A 441 19.16 6.61 -3.82
N HIS A 442 18.30 6.80 -4.81
CA HIS A 442 16.93 7.26 -4.62
C HIS A 442 15.99 6.09 -4.90
N VAL A 443 15.38 5.58 -3.84
CA VAL A 443 14.44 4.46 -3.89
C VAL A 443 13.05 5.01 -4.13
N VAL A 444 12.37 4.45 -5.13
CA VAL A 444 11.04 4.90 -5.56
C VAL A 444 10.08 3.71 -5.71
N GLN A 445 8.80 3.99 -5.57
CA GLN A 445 7.71 3.03 -5.71
C GLN A 445 6.67 3.57 -6.69
N GLY A 446 6.23 2.74 -7.63
CA GLY A 446 5.19 3.11 -8.60
C GLY A 446 5.29 2.37 -9.92
N GLU A 447 4.39 2.72 -10.85
CA GLU A 447 4.32 2.10 -12.16
C GLU A 447 4.69 3.04 -13.33
N ARG A 448 5.08 4.29 -13.01
CA ARG A 448 5.50 5.28 -14.02
C ARG A 448 6.96 5.06 -14.42
N GLU A 449 7.32 5.51 -15.63
CA GLU A 449 8.68 5.36 -16.16
C GLU A 449 9.65 6.40 -15.59
N LEU A 450 9.16 7.53 -15.10
CA LEU A 450 9.97 8.57 -14.51
C LEU A 450 9.92 8.52 -12.98
N ALA A 451 11.08 8.58 -12.35
CA ALA A 451 11.19 8.57 -10.89
C ALA A 451 10.48 9.77 -10.23
N GLY A 452 10.39 10.92 -10.92
CA GLY A 452 9.67 12.09 -10.45
C GLY A 452 8.15 11.92 -10.38
N ASP A 453 7.61 10.97 -11.15
CA ASP A 453 6.18 10.62 -11.17
C ASP A 453 5.88 9.41 -10.29
N CYS A 454 6.92 8.84 -9.66
CA CYS A 454 6.83 7.77 -8.69
C CYS A 454 6.99 8.32 -7.27
N ARG A 455 6.55 7.56 -6.30
CA ARG A 455 6.72 7.91 -4.91
C ARG A 455 8.16 7.72 -4.46
N SER A 456 8.72 8.74 -3.81
CA SER A 456 10.01 8.66 -3.13
C SER A 456 9.86 7.93 -1.79
N LEU A 457 10.54 6.80 -1.63
CA LEU A 457 10.57 6.04 -0.38
C LEU A 457 11.75 6.42 0.50
N ALA A 458 12.95 6.55 -0.10
CA ALA A 458 14.17 6.91 0.61
C ALA A 458 15.20 7.52 -0.34
N ARG A 459 16.07 8.37 0.20
CA ARG A 459 17.25 8.85 -0.51
C ARG A 459 18.46 8.80 0.41
N PHE A 460 19.51 8.11 0.00
CA PHE A 460 20.74 7.98 0.78
C PHE A 460 21.98 7.93 -0.13
N LYS A 461 23.16 8.13 0.46
CA LYS A 461 24.43 8.17 -0.26
C LYS A 461 25.31 7.01 0.11
N LEU A 462 25.83 6.30 -0.89
CA LEU A 462 26.94 5.37 -0.72
C LEU A 462 28.25 6.10 -1.01
N GLY A 463 29.20 6.02 -0.11
CA GLY A 463 30.54 6.61 -0.30
C GLY A 463 31.36 6.75 0.98
N PRO A 464 32.60 7.27 0.89
CA PRO A 464 33.28 7.58 -0.35
C PRO A 464 33.65 6.33 -1.15
N ILE A 465 33.45 6.40 -2.48
CA ILE A 465 33.92 5.39 -3.43
C ILE A 465 35.25 5.83 -4.03
N GLU A 466 35.99 4.88 -4.57
CA GLU A 466 37.30 5.16 -5.13
C GLU A 466 37.21 5.95 -6.43
N LEU A 467 38.13 6.92 -6.60
CA LEU A 467 38.17 7.77 -7.78
C LEU A 467 38.57 6.93 -9.01
N GLN A 468 37.63 6.77 -9.94
CA GLN A 468 37.78 6.01 -11.16
C GLN A 468 37.02 6.67 -12.32
N PRO A 469 37.33 6.33 -13.57
CA PRO A 469 36.52 6.74 -14.70
C PRO A 469 35.08 6.28 -14.58
N ALA A 470 34.13 7.06 -15.13
CA ALA A 470 32.73 6.69 -15.23
C ALA A 470 32.57 5.28 -15.84
N GLY A 471 31.60 4.54 -15.34
CA GLY A 471 31.34 3.18 -15.81
C GLY A 471 32.23 2.08 -15.24
N VAL A 472 33.32 2.41 -14.51
CA VAL A 472 34.23 1.43 -13.92
C VAL A 472 33.83 0.94 -12.54
N PRO A 473 33.42 1.80 -11.58
CA PRO A 473 32.93 1.34 -10.27
C PRO A 473 31.75 0.39 -10.40
N ARG A 474 31.71 -0.62 -9.54
CA ARG A 474 30.62 -1.61 -9.49
C ARG A 474 29.88 -1.46 -8.17
N ILE A 475 28.67 -0.93 -8.26
CA ILE A 475 27.78 -0.70 -7.12
C ILE A 475 26.64 -1.69 -7.23
N GLU A 476 26.55 -2.60 -6.28
CA GLU A 476 25.44 -3.54 -6.17
C GLU A 476 24.37 -2.94 -5.27
N VAL A 477 23.15 -2.89 -5.76
CA VAL A 477 21.98 -2.46 -4.97
C VAL A 477 21.06 -3.66 -4.78
N THR A 478 20.87 -4.04 -3.52
CA THR A 478 20.05 -5.18 -3.13
C THR A 478 18.78 -4.68 -2.47
N PHE A 479 17.64 -5.14 -2.98
CA PHE A 479 16.32 -4.99 -2.38
C PHE A 479 15.94 -6.30 -1.72
N LEU A 480 15.66 -6.28 -0.42
CA LEU A 480 15.18 -7.42 0.35
C LEU A 480 13.82 -7.08 0.94
N ILE A 481 12.79 -7.84 0.58
CA ILE A 481 11.47 -7.74 1.22
C ILE A 481 11.26 -8.97 2.08
N ASP A 482 10.95 -8.76 3.36
CA ASP A 482 10.70 -9.85 4.31
C ASP A 482 9.27 -10.45 4.13
N ALA A 483 8.98 -11.50 4.88
CA ALA A 483 7.65 -12.15 4.86
C ALA A 483 6.52 -11.27 5.45
N ASN A 484 6.83 -10.11 6.00
CA ASN A 484 5.85 -9.13 6.47
C ASN A 484 5.67 -7.97 5.47
N GLY A 485 6.41 -7.99 4.35
CA GLY A 485 6.41 -6.95 3.33
C GLY A 485 7.31 -5.75 3.66
N ILE A 486 8.24 -5.85 4.61
CA ILE A 486 9.13 -4.75 4.98
C ILE A 486 10.36 -4.75 4.07
N LEU A 487 10.62 -3.60 3.45
CA LEU A 487 11.71 -3.41 2.51
C LEU A 487 13.00 -2.95 3.21
N ASN A 488 14.08 -3.66 2.95
CA ASN A 488 15.45 -3.24 3.24
C ASN A 488 16.19 -2.99 1.92
N VAL A 489 16.89 -1.87 1.80
CA VAL A 489 17.73 -1.56 0.62
C VAL A 489 19.17 -1.40 1.07
N THR A 490 20.04 -2.21 0.48
CA THR A 490 21.49 -2.17 0.72
C THR A 490 22.20 -1.79 -0.57
N ALA A 491 23.05 -0.76 -0.52
CA ALA A 491 23.97 -0.42 -1.59
C ALA A 491 25.41 -0.79 -1.17
N ARG A 492 26.14 -1.51 -2.03
CA ARG A 492 27.49 -2.00 -1.75
C ARG A 492 28.44 -1.71 -2.90
N ASP A 493 29.58 -1.14 -2.61
CA ASP A 493 30.72 -1.09 -3.52
C ASP A 493 31.41 -2.48 -3.53
N GLN A 494 31.29 -3.20 -4.63
CA GLN A 494 31.81 -4.58 -4.76
C GLN A 494 33.34 -4.66 -4.62
N ARG A 495 34.05 -3.58 -4.89
CA ARG A 495 35.51 -3.56 -4.85
C ARG A 495 36.05 -3.29 -3.44
N THR A 496 35.48 -2.30 -2.76
CA THR A 496 35.93 -1.92 -1.40
C THR A 496 35.22 -2.68 -0.31
N GLY A 497 34.10 -3.32 -0.61
CA GLY A 497 33.20 -3.97 0.33
C GLY A 497 32.44 -2.99 1.24
N ARG A 498 32.54 -1.68 1.00
CA ARG A 498 31.75 -0.69 1.71
C ARG A 498 30.28 -0.82 1.36
N GLU A 499 29.46 -0.81 2.38
CA GLU A 499 28.01 -0.89 2.22
C GLU A 499 27.29 0.15 3.07
N HIS A 500 26.13 0.55 2.60
CA HIS A 500 25.19 1.34 3.33
C HIS A 500 23.81 0.68 3.19
N SER A 501 23.23 0.27 4.30
CA SER A 501 21.92 -0.34 4.34
C SER A 501 20.93 0.60 5.01
N VAL A 502 19.77 0.74 4.42
CA VAL A 502 18.66 1.51 4.96
C VAL A 502 17.46 0.59 5.07
N ASP A 503 17.00 0.36 6.30
CA ASP A 503 15.64 -0.10 6.48
C ASP A 503 14.74 1.05 6.05
N ILE A 504 14.05 0.86 4.96
CA ILE A 504 13.06 1.81 4.53
C ILE A 504 11.91 1.66 5.51
N LYS A 505 11.97 2.52 6.52
CA LYS A 505 10.81 2.86 7.29
C LYS A 505 10.12 3.93 6.44
N PRO A 506 9.07 3.60 5.72
CA PRO A 506 8.37 4.62 4.96
C PRO A 506 7.91 5.64 5.99
N SER A 507 8.41 6.83 5.86
CA SER A 507 8.01 7.91 6.77
C SER A 507 6.51 8.17 6.63
N TYR A 508 5.89 7.76 5.53
CA TYR A 508 4.45 7.96 5.26
C TYR A 508 3.96 6.97 4.20
N GLY A 509 2.77 6.42 4.41
CA GLY A 509 2.11 5.53 3.48
C GLY A 509 1.57 6.28 2.24
N LEU A 510 1.51 5.62 1.08
CA LEU A 510 0.63 6.02 -0.01
C LEU A 510 -0.81 5.88 0.48
N THR A 511 -1.66 6.83 0.14
CA THR A 511 -3.09 6.58 0.14
C THR A 511 -3.39 5.59 -1.00
N ASP A 512 -4.43 4.83 -0.86
CA ASP A 512 -4.79 3.87 -1.91
C ASP A 512 -5.36 4.59 -3.13
N GLU A 513 -5.89 5.80 -2.97
CA GLU A 513 -6.18 6.72 -4.09
C GLU A 513 -4.92 7.08 -4.87
N GLU A 514 -3.79 7.23 -4.17
CA GLU A 514 -2.52 7.45 -4.87
C GLU A 514 -2.06 6.18 -5.58
N ILE A 515 -2.22 5.00 -4.97
CA ILE A 515 -1.92 3.72 -5.63
C ILE A 515 -2.83 3.54 -6.85
N GLU A 516 -4.13 3.77 -6.68
CA GLU A 516 -5.12 3.68 -7.74
C GLU A 516 -4.80 4.67 -8.86
N ARG A 517 -4.61 5.93 -8.51
CA ARG A 517 -4.20 6.98 -9.46
C ARG A 517 -2.90 6.62 -10.17
N MET A 518 -1.90 6.10 -9.45
CA MET A 518 -0.62 5.69 -10.04
C MET A 518 -0.80 4.52 -11.03
N LEU A 519 -1.71 3.60 -10.76
CA LEU A 519 -2.03 2.50 -11.67
C LEU A 519 -2.83 3.01 -12.89
N GLU A 520 -3.84 3.85 -12.69
CA GLU A 520 -4.61 4.46 -13.77
C GLU A 520 -3.73 5.35 -14.65
N GLU A 521 -2.95 6.25 -14.06
CA GLU A 521 -2.01 7.10 -14.76
C GLU A 521 -0.95 6.29 -15.54
N SER A 522 -0.52 5.13 -15.03
CA SER A 522 0.43 4.27 -15.75
C SER A 522 -0.17 3.63 -17.00
N ILE A 523 -1.48 3.39 -17.00
CA ILE A 523 -2.20 2.86 -18.17
C ILE A 523 -2.47 3.99 -19.16
N ASP A 524 -3.02 5.11 -18.69
CA ASP A 524 -3.44 6.23 -19.54
C ASP A 524 -2.24 6.95 -20.20
N LEU A 525 -1.13 7.03 -19.49
CA LEU A 525 0.09 7.72 -19.94
C LEU A 525 1.21 6.76 -20.39
N GLY A 526 0.98 5.45 -20.40
CA GLY A 526 2.00 4.43 -20.67
C GLY A 526 2.73 4.60 -22.01
N GLU A 527 2.02 4.94 -23.08
CA GLU A 527 2.64 5.21 -24.39
C GLU A 527 3.51 6.48 -24.35
N GLN A 528 3.00 7.54 -23.71
CA GLN A 528 3.72 8.81 -23.58
C GLN A 528 4.98 8.66 -22.71
N ASP A 529 4.87 7.94 -21.60
CA ASP A 529 5.98 7.65 -20.68
C ASP A 529 7.07 6.83 -21.38
N LEU A 530 6.68 5.82 -22.15
CA LEU A 530 7.61 4.99 -22.92
C LEU A 530 8.36 5.82 -23.98
N GLU A 531 7.66 6.70 -24.71
CA GLU A 531 8.29 7.61 -25.65
C GLU A 531 9.28 8.56 -24.96
N GLN A 532 8.90 9.08 -23.80
CA GLN A 532 9.73 9.98 -23.02
C GLN A 532 10.98 9.25 -22.47
N ARG A 533 10.83 8.03 -21.96
CA ARG A 533 11.94 7.17 -21.54
C ARG A 533 12.91 6.92 -22.71
N MET A 534 12.39 6.57 -23.87
CA MET A 534 13.20 6.32 -25.07
C MET A 534 13.94 7.58 -25.55
N LEU A 535 13.30 8.75 -25.46
CA LEU A 535 13.94 10.03 -25.78
C LEU A 535 15.07 10.37 -24.80
N ILE A 536 14.85 10.14 -23.51
CA ILE A 536 15.88 10.31 -22.48
C ILE A 536 17.06 9.36 -22.75
N GLY A 537 16.79 8.10 -23.08
CA GLY A 537 17.82 7.13 -23.48
C GLY A 537 18.69 7.64 -24.64
N ALA A 538 18.06 8.07 -25.73
CA ALA A 538 18.78 8.60 -26.89
C ALA A 538 19.63 9.85 -26.56
N ARG A 539 19.13 10.73 -25.70
CA ARG A 539 19.91 11.91 -25.22
C ARG A 539 21.11 11.51 -24.36
N ASN A 540 20.94 10.48 -23.51
CA ASN A 540 22.02 9.95 -22.69
C ASN A 540 23.11 9.30 -23.55
N ASP A 541 22.73 8.50 -24.55
CA ASP A 541 23.67 7.88 -25.52
C ASP A 541 24.44 8.94 -26.28
N ALA A 542 23.77 9.99 -26.75
CA ALA A 542 24.39 11.12 -27.40
C ALA A 542 25.41 11.84 -26.50
N ALA A 543 25.04 12.10 -25.25
CA ALA A 543 25.91 12.76 -24.27
C ALA A 543 27.14 11.90 -23.94
N GLN A 544 26.97 10.60 -23.77
CA GLN A 544 28.05 9.65 -23.49
C GLN A 544 29.01 9.56 -24.66
N MET A 545 28.48 9.46 -25.89
CA MET A 545 29.30 9.37 -27.09
C MET A 545 30.10 10.65 -27.36
N LEU A 546 29.48 11.82 -27.23
CA LEU A 546 30.17 13.12 -27.34
C LEU A 546 31.27 13.27 -26.29
N GLY A 547 31.01 12.86 -25.03
CA GLY A 547 32.01 12.90 -23.95
C GLY A 547 33.19 11.97 -24.19
N ALA A 548 32.92 10.74 -24.64
CA ALA A 548 33.95 9.76 -24.96
C ALA A 548 34.84 10.24 -26.15
N LEU A 549 34.19 10.75 -27.19
CA LEU A 549 34.90 11.26 -28.36
C LEU A 549 35.77 12.49 -28.04
N ALA A 550 35.25 13.44 -27.25
CA ALA A 550 36.02 14.61 -26.83
C ALA A 550 37.30 14.20 -26.07
N LYS A 551 37.19 13.21 -25.17
CA LYS A 551 38.35 12.64 -24.46
C LYS A 551 39.35 11.98 -25.40
N GLN A 552 38.89 11.15 -26.34
CA GLN A 552 39.74 10.48 -27.33
C GLN A 552 40.44 11.47 -28.26
N LEU A 553 39.74 12.51 -28.70
CA LEU A 553 40.34 13.58 -29.51
C LEU A 553 41.38 14.38 -28.72
N GLY A 554 41.19 14.60 -27.43
CA GLY A 554 42.16 15.25 -26.57
C GLY A 554 43.45 14.45 -26.38
N GLU A 555 43.35 13.13 -26.23
CA GLU A 555 44.48 12.23 -25.98
C GLU A 555 45.19 11.74 -27.27
N TYR A 556 44.41 11.45 -28.33
CA TYR A 556 44.85 10.78 -29.53
C TYR A 556 44.57 11.56 -30.82
N GLY A 557 44.28 12.85 -30.73
CA GLY A 557 43.88 13.67 -31.88
C GLY A 557 44.89 13.78 -33.01
N SER A 558 46.16 13.34 -32.79
CA SER A 558 47.17 13.22 -33.84
C SER A 558 46.98 11.99 -34.74
N LEU A 559 46.19 11.01 -34.33
CA LEU A 559 45.91 9.78 -35.07
C LEU A 559 44.71 9.88 -36.02
N ILE A 560 43.95 10.98 -35.97
CA ILE A 560 42.81 11.22 -36.85
C ILE A 560 43.28 11.79 -38.20
N GLN A 561 42.70 11.33 -39.30
CA GLN A 561 42.98 11.84 -40.64
C GLN A 561 42.22 13.16 -40.89
N ALA A 562 42.79 14.02 -41.76
CA ALA A 562 42.22 15.37 -41.95
C ALA A 562 40.84 15.39 -42.60
N ASP A 563 40.54 14.44 -43.46
CA ASP A 563 39.25 14.23 -44.12
C ASP A 563 38.19 13.67 -43.16
N GLU A 564 38.58 12.74 -42.30
CA GLU A 564 37.71 12.19 -41.25
C GLU A 564 37.34 13.24 -40.20
N ARG A 565 38.31 14.08 -39.80
CA ARG A 565 38.14 15.12 -38.79
C ARG A 565 36.99 16.05 -39.16
N GLY A 566 36.92 16.51 -40.41
CA GLY A 566 35.86 17.42 -40.87
C GLY A 566 34.48 16.79 -40.80
N LEU A 567 34.33 15.53 -41.19
CA LEU A 567 33.09 14.79 -41.14
C LEU A 567 32.63 14.54 -39.69
N ILE A 568 33.57 14.19 -38.81
CA ILE A 568 33.29 13.97 -37.39
C ILE A 568 32.84 15.29 -36.71
N GLU A 569 33.57 16.39 -36.94
CA GLU A 569 33.24 17.70 -36.37
C GLU A 569 31.87 18.22 -36.85
N GLU A 570 31.48 17.99 -38.11
CA GLU A 570 30.17 18.31 -38.65
C GLU A 570 29.08 17.46 -37.98
N CYS A 571 29.27 16.15 -37.84
CA CYS A 571 28.33 15.27 -37.18
C CYS A 571 28.18 15.61 -35.70
N VAL A 572 29.28 15.89 -34.99
CA VAL A 572 29.29 16.36 -33.60
C VAL A 572 28.46 17.64 -33.46
N SER A 573 28.66 18.64 -34.32
CA SER A 573 27.88 19.89 -34.26
C SER A 573 26.37 19.66 -34.43
N ARG A 574 26.00 18.77 -35.38
CA ARG A 574 24.60 18.38 -35.59
C ARG A 574 24.02 17.66 -34.38
N LEU A 575 24.78 16.73 -33.79
CA LEU A 575 24.36 15.98 -32.62
C LEU A 575 24.25 16.86 -31.36
N GLU A 576 25.19 17.79 -31.16
CA GLU A 576 25.10 18.78 -30.04
C GLU A 576 23.87 19.68 -30.15
N ALA A 577 23.53 20.12 -31.38
CA ALA A 577 22.32 20.90 -31.62
C ALA A 577 21.02 20.08 -31.40
N ALA A 578 21.05 18.79 -31.77
CA ALA A 578 19.87 17.92 -31.70
C ALA A 578 19.65 17.29 -30.31
N ARG A 579 20.70 17.07 -29.51
CA ARG A 579 20.65 16.27 -28.26
C ARG A 579 19.62 16.71 -27.23
N ASN A 580 19.27 17.99 -27.20
CA ASN A 580 18.25 18.54 -26.31
C ASN A 580 16.88 18.69 -27.00
N GLY A 581 16.77 18.29 -28.26
CA GLY A 581 15.52 18.29 -29.02
C GLY A 581 14.57 17.16 -28.64
N THR A 582 13.40 17.15 -29.24
CA THR A 582 12.33 16.15 -29.00
C THR A 582 12.30 15.05 -30.07
N ASP A 583 13.09 15.14 -31.13
CA ASP A 583 13.14 14.15 -32.19
C ASP A 583 14.12 13.03 -31.86
N ARG A 584 13.61 11.98 -31.20
CA ARG A 584 14.36 10.80 -30.81
C ARG A 584 15.00 10.10 -32.02
N ALA A 585 14.24 9.94 -33.10
CA ALA A 585 14.71 9.19 -34.28
C ALA A 585 15.91 9.91 -34.90
N TYR A 586 15.88 11.22 -34.99
CA TYR A 586 16.97 12.02 -35.50
C TYR A 586 18.22 11.96 -34.60
N ILE A 587 18.03 12.04 -33.25
CA ILE A 587 19.15 11.88 -32.29
C ILE A 587 19.80 10.52 -32.46
N SER A 588 19.02 9.43 -32.47
CA SER A 588 19.57 8.07 -32.63
C SER A 588 20.30 7.88 -33.96
N THR A 589 19.76 8.44 -35.06
CA THR A 589 20.43 8.40 -36.37
C THR A 589 21.79 9.09 -36.33
N LEU A 590 21.88 10.25 -35.68
CA LEU A 590 23.14 10.98 -35.55
C LEU A 590 24.17 10.25 -34.67
N VAL A 591 23.72 9.59 -33.61
CA VAL A 591 24.56 8.75 -32.75
C VAL A 591 25.15 7.59 -33.58
N GLU A 592 24.34 6.93 -34.38
CA GLU A 592 24.79 5.84 -35.24
C GLU A 592 25.73 6.32 -36.35
N GLU A 593 25.41 7.46 -36.99
CA GLU A 593 26.30 8.12 -37.98
C GLU A 593 27.65 8.45 -37.35
N LEU A 594 27.67 9.06 -36.16
CA LEU A 594 28.91 9.40 -35.46
C LEU A 594 29.70 8.16 -35.07
N ASN A 595 29.04 7.08 -34.64
CA ASN A 595 29.70 5.82 -34.32
C ASN A 595 30.39 5.21 -35.54
N GLN A 596 29.73 5.23 -36.71
CA GLN A 596 30.33 4.75 -37.97
C GLN A 596 31.52 5.60 -38.38
N LEU A 597 31.43 6.93 -38.30
CA LEU A 597 32.50 7.86 -38.63
C LEU A 597 33.72 7.72 -37.70
N THR A 598 33.51 7.38 -36.44
CA THR A 598 34.59 7.27 -35.43
C THR A 598 35.23 5.88 -35.36
N THR A 599 34.61 4.84 -35.94
CA THR A 599 35.12 3.46 -35.92
C THR A 599 36.57 3.36 -36.47
N PRO A 600 36.95 3.93 -37.64
CA PRO A 600 38.32 3.84 -38.12
C PRO A 600 39.33 4.56 -37.22
N PHE A 601 38.92 5.65 -36.55
CA PHE A 601 39.75 6.35 -35.58
C PHE A 601 39.96 5.50 -34.32
N ALA A 602 38.92 4.83 -33.81
CA ALA A 602 39.00 3.93 -32.67
C ALA A 602 39.90 2.73 -32.94
N GLU A 603 39.88 2.15 -34.16
CA GLU A 603 40.77 1.07 -34.57
C GLU A 603 42.25 1.53 -34.53
N ARG A 604 42.57 2.74 -35.04
CA ARG A 604 43.93 3.29 -34.96
C ARG A 604 44.39 3.57 -33.53
N ILE A 605 43.52 4.00 -32.64
CA ILE A 605 43.82 4.16 -31.20
C ILE A 605 44.21 2.81 -30.61
N MET A 606 43.44 1.76 -30.92
CA MET A 606 43.71 0.41 -30.44
C MET A 606 45.04 -0.14 -30.94
N ASP A 607 45.33 0.01 -32.23
CA ASP A 607 46.60 -0.38 -32.82
C ASP A 607 47.79 0.36 -32.21
N TYR A 608 47.63 1.67 -31.98
CA TYR A 608 48.64 2.49 -31.30
C TYR A 608 48.89 2.04 -29.86
N ALA A 609 47.82 1.76 -29.12
CA ALA A 609 47.92 1.28 -27.74
C ALA A 609 48.60 -0.10 -27.65
N ILE A 610 48.26 -1.02 -28.56
CA ILE A 610 48.92 -2.35 -28.68
C ILE A 610 50.38 -2.21 -29.01
N SER A 611 50.74 -1.39 -30.02
CA SER A 611 52.15 -1.17 -30.43
C SER A 611 52.98 -0.62 -29.26
N ARG A 612 52.46 0.35 -28.53
CA ARG A 612 53.11 0.94 -27.37
C ARG A 612 53.26 -0.02 -26.17
N ALA A 613 52.28 -0.93 -25.98
CA ALA A 613 52.39 -1.98 -24.97
C ALA A 613 53.43 -3.03 -25.31
N LEU A 614 53.57 -3.35 -26.60
CA LEU A 614 54.60 -4.29 -27.10
C LEU A 614 56.00 -3.68 -27.02
N GLU A 615 56.20 -2.39 -27.34
CA GLU A 615 57.47 -1.68 -27.19
C GLU A 615 57.93 -1.64 -25.72
N LYS A 616 57.03 -1.43 -24.75
CA LYS A 616 57.38 -1.48 -23.33
C LYS A 616 57.83 -2.87 -22.86
N LYS A 617 57.21 -3.95 -23.35
CA LYS A 617 57.59 -5.32 -23.03
C LYS A 617 58.97 -5.70 -23.59
N SER A 618 59.26 -5.25 -24.79
CA SER A 618 60.60 -5.52 -25.41
C SER A 618 61.71 -4.78 -24.69
N VAL A 619 61.49 -3.65 -24.06
CA VAL A 619 62.50 -2.90 -23.26
C VAL A 619 62.68 -3.51 -21.85
N GLU A 620 61.62 -4.07 -21.23
CA GLU A 620 61.70 -4.77 -19.94
C GLU A 620 62.36 -6.17 -20.05
N GLU A 621 62.28 -6.84 -21.22
CA GLU A 621 62.98 -8.11 -21.50
C GLU A 621 64.46 -7.93 -21.86
N LEU A 622 64.89 -6.70 -22.16
CA LEU A 622 66.28 -6.35 -22.50
C LEU A 622 67.05 -5.65 -21.38
N SER A 623 66.41 -5.39 -20.25
CA SER A 623 67.01 -4.85 -19.04
C SER A 623 66.97 -5.89 -17.91
#